data_a39adaef67cef56902ace5f11830d705
#
_entry.id   a39adaef67cef56902ace5f11830d705
#
_cell.length_a   1.000
_cell.length_b   1.000
_cell.length_c   1.000
_cell.angle_alpha   90.00
_cell.angle_beta   90.00
_cell.angle_gamma   90.00
#
_symmetry.space_group_name_H-M   'P 1'
#
loop_
_entity.id
_entity.type
_entity.pdbx_description
1 polymer ?
#
loop_
_entity_poly.entity_id
_entity_poly.type
_entity_poly.pdbx_seq_one_letter_code
_entity_poly.pdbx_strand_id
1 'polypeptide(L)'
;MKHNGRLKVKFDFSFFAVVAFMIFIDTSGAAVLSLIACILHEGGHLLAMAVCGVNPERITFYGGGIALSKSGMESLTDAKRLVILSAGCSVNLLVAAACFAMQGNDTAAVFGAVNLIICIFNALPIGYFDGAEVLELLLTGFVSLRTAEKVKKIIGTALALIIMAGVIVYCVMCGESVSLSLFFVVLFLIQAQLVS
;
A
#
# COMPACT_ATOMS: atom_id res chain seq x y z
N MET A 1 -18.91 -0.54 -26.15
CA MET A 1 -18.00 -1.58 -26.69
C MET A 1 -17.32 -2.27 -25.51
N LYS A 2 -17.58 -3.57 -25.28
CA LYS A 2 -16.85 -4.33 -24.25
C LYS A 2 -15.41 -4.51 -24.73
N HIS A 3 -14.47 -3.80 -24.12
CA HIS A 3 -13.06 -4.05 -24.32
C HIS A 3 -12.73 -5.38 -23.62
N ASN A 4 -12.65 -6.44 -24.41
CA ASN A 4 -12.22 -7.78 -23.98
C ASN A 4 -10.68 -7.77 -23.88
N GLY A 5 -10.13 -6.84 -23.12
CA GLY A 5 -8.71 -6.75 -22.84
C GLY A 5 -8.29 -7.90 -21.92
N ARG A 6 -7.42 -8.80 -22.41
CA ARG A 6 -6.78 -9.80 -21.54
C ARG A 6 -5.96 -9.06 -20.48
N LEU A 7 -6.15 -9.40 -19.20
CA LEU A 7 -5.34 -8.92 -18.09
C LEU A 7 -3.85 -9.17 -18.40
N LYS A 8 -3.06 -8.11 -18.44
CA LYS A 8 -1.61 -8.18 -18.63
C LYS A 8 -0.91 -8.21 -17.28
N VAL A 9 -0.23 -9.30 -16.98
CA VAL A 9 0.61 -9.42 -15.79
C VAL A 9 2.05 -9.15 -16.21
N LYS A 10 2.71 -8.18 -15.58
CA LYS A 10 4.11 -7.82 -15.79
C LYS A 10 4.89 -8.02 -14.51
N PHE A 11 6.03 -8.67 -14.59
CA PHE A 11 7.00 -8.77 -13.51
C PHE A 11 8.23 -7.93 -13.88
N ASP A 12 8.59 -7.02 -13.01
CA ASP A 12 9.85 -6.29 -13.11
C ASP A 12 10.95 -7.07 -12.39
N PHE A 13 12.19 -6.97 -12.88
CA PHE A 13 13.33 -7.64 -12.25
C PHE A 13 13.53 -7.19 -10.79
N SER A 14 13.22 -5.94 -10.49
CA SER A 14 13.32 -5.37 -9.14
C SER A 14 12.45 -6.11 -8.11
N PHE A 15 11.30 -6.65 -8.52
CA PHE A 15 10.45 -7.47 -7.65
C PHE A 15 11.19 -8.70 -7.14
N PHE A 16 11.78 -9.47 -8.05
CA PHE A 16 12.50 -10.69 -7.68
C PHE A 16 13.73 -10.38 -6.82
N ALA A 17 14.45 -9.29 -7.12
CA ALA A 17 15.61 -8.86 -6.36
C ALA A 17 15.23 -8.50 -4.90
N VAL A 18 14.17 -7.72 -4.72
CA VAL A 18 13.70 -7.32 -3.38
C VAL A 18 13.15 -8.52 -2.60
N VAL A 19 12.32 -9.36 -3.21
CA VAL A 19 11.78 -10.56 -2.55
C VAL A 19 12.90 -11.53 -2.15
N ALA A 20 13.85 -11.80 -3.04
CA ALA A 20 15.00 -12.65 -2.73
C ALA A 20 15.84 -12.07 -1.59
N PHE A 21 16.10 -10.77 -1.60
CA PHE A 21 16.85 -10.08 -0.56
C PHE A 21 16.09 -10.12 0.78
N MET A 22 14.79 -9.89 0.80
CA MET A 22 13.97 -9.98 2.01
C MET A 22 13.99 -11.39 2.60
N ILE A 23 13.80 -12.42 1.77
CA ILE A 23 13.83 -13.83 2.22
C ILE A 23 15.23 -14.22 2.72
N PHE A 24 16.30 -13.70 2.09
CA PHE A 24 17.69 -14.01 2.48
C PHE A 24 18.05 -13.43 3.85
N ILE A 25 17.54 -12.25 4.19
CA ILE A 25 17.83 -11.60 5.49
C ILE A 25 16.87 -12.08 6.58
N ASP A 26 15.65 -12.46 6.21
CA ASP A 26 14.61 -12.80 7.16
C ASP A 26 14.79 -14.23 7.71
N THR A 27 15.10 -14.33 8.98
CA THR A 27 15.18 -15.59 9.73
C THR A 27 13.88 -15.95 10.45
N SER A 28 12.89 -15.03 10.45
CA SER A 28 11.65 -15.16 11.21
C SER A 28 10.45 -15.66 10.39
N GLY A 29 10.56 -15.65 9.06
CA GLY A 29 9.45 -15.92 8.14
C GLY A 29 8.50 -14.74 7.93
N ALA A 30 8.77 -13.57 8.52
CA ALA A 30 7.95 -12.38 8.39
C ALA A 30 7.91 -11.85 6.96
N ALA A 31 8.98 -12.04 6.16
CA ALA A 31 9.01 -11.65 4.75
C ALA A 31 7.94 -12.39 3.92
N VAL A 32 7.80 -13.70 4.15
CA VAL A 32 6.78 -14.51 3.46
C VAL A 32 5.38 -14.08 3.89
N LEU A 33 5.16 -13.85 5.18
CA LEU A 33 3.88 -13.37 5.71
C LEU A 33 3.54 -11.98 5.13
N SER A 34 4.53 -11.10 4.99
CA SER A 34 4.35 -9.78 4.37
C SER A 34 3.97 -9.88 2.90
N LEU A 35 4.60 -10.78 2.14
CA LEU A 35 4.24 -11.01 0.74
C LEU A 35 2.80 -11.52 0.60
N ILE A 36 2.38 -12.47 1.47
CA ILE A 36 1.01 -12.97 1.48
C ILE A 36 0.04 -11.83 1.82
N ALA A 37 0.35 -11.02 2.81
CA ALA A 37 -0.50 -9.89 3.20
C ALA A 37 -0.62 -8.83 2.09
N CYS A 38 0.45 -8.56 1.33
CA CYS A 38 0.39 -7.70 0.14
C CYS A 38 -0.51 -8.31 -0.97
N ILE A 39 -0.41 -9.61 -1.21
CA ILE A 39 -1.27 -10.30 -2.19
C ILE A 39 -2.74 -10.22 -1.78
N LEU A 40 -3.05 -10.37 -0.48
CA LEU A 40 -4.41 -10.22 0.04
C LEU A 40 -4.92 -8.79 -0.12
N HIS A 41 -4.08 -7.79 0.11
CA HIS A 41 -4.38 -6.37 -0.10
C HIS A 41 -4.81 -6.10 -1.55
N GLU A 42 -3.96 -6.47 -2.51
CA GLU A 42 -4.27 -6.31 -3.94
C GLU A 42 -5.47 -7.15 -4.38
N GLY A 43 -5.64 -8.34 -3.79
CA GLY A 43 -6.81 -9.18 -3.97
C GLY A 43 -8.11 -8.48 -3.57
N GLY A 44 -8.07 -7.67 -2.50
CA GLY A 44 -9.18 -6.83 -2.07
C GLY A 44 -9.59 -5.83 -3.16
N HIS A 45 -8.63 -5.10 -3.74
CA HIS A 45 -8.90 -4.18 -4.85
C HIS A 45 -9.47 -4.90 -6.08
N LEU A 46 -8.87 -6.03 -6.45
CA LEU A 46 -9.34 -6.84 -7.59
C LEU A 46 -10.78 -7.31 -7.41
N LEU A 47 -11.12 -7.78 -6.20
CA LEU A 47 -12.48 -8.22 -5.88
C LEU A 47 -13.47 -7.05 -5.97
N ALA A 48 -13.12 -5.91 -5.38
CA ALA A 48 -13.97 -4.72 -5.44
C ALA A 48 -14.14 -4.20 -6.87
N MET A 49 -13.08 -4.19 -7.68
CA MET A 49 -13.16 -3.85 -9.11
C MET A 49 -14.11 -4.78 -9.86
N ALA A 50 -14.00 -6.11 -9.63
CA ALA A 50 -14.89 -7.10 -10.25
C ALA A 50 -16.36 -6.87 -9.86
N VAL A 51 -16.65 -6.61 -8.58
CA VAL A 51 -18.00 -6.31 -8.09
C VAL A 51 -18.53 -5.00 -8.68
N CYS A 52 -17.67 -3.99 -8.84
CA CYS A 52 -18.06 -2.71 -9.45
C CYS A 52 -18.18 -2.76 -10.98
N GLY A 53 -17.83 -3.89 -11.61
CA GLY A 53 -17.90 -4.09 -13.06
C GLY A 53 -16.72 -3.49 -13.85
N VAL A 54 -15.59 -3.28 -13.20
CA VAL A 54 -14.33 -2.80 -13.78
C VAL A 54 -13.34 -3.95 -13.86
N ASN A 55 -12.71 -4.12 -15.01
CA ASN A 55 -11.64 -5.09 -15.18
C ASN A 55 -10.28 -4.37 -15.19
N PRO A 56 -9.33 -4.77 -14.35
CA PRO A 56 -7.98 -4.23 -14.42
C PRO A 56 -7.33 -4.62 -15.75
N GLU A 57 -6.62 -3.67 -16.37
CA GLU A 57 -5.92 -3.93 -17.64
C GLU A 57 -4.53 -4.51 -17.40
N ARG A 58 -3.90 -4.11 -16.29
CA ARG A 58 -2.53 -4.52 -16.00
C ARG A 58 -2.29 -4.64 -14.50
N ILE A 59 -1.57 -5.70 -14.13
CA ILE A 59 -0.95 -5.88 -12.82
C ILE A 59 0.56 -5.86 -13.03
N THR A 60 1.28 -5.01 -12.31
CA THR A 60 2.74 -4.92 -12.39
C THR A 60 3.34 -5.21 -11.03
N PHE A 61 4.17 -6.24 -10.95
CA PHE A 61 4.99 -6.58 -9.78
C PHE A 61 6.34 -5.87 -9.92
N TYR A 62 6.70 -5.02 -8.97
CA TYR A 62 7.96 -4.28 -8.96
C TYR A 62 8.54 -4.24 -7.54
N GLY A 63 9.78 -3.75 -7.37
CA GLY A 63 10.46 -3.78 -6.08
C GLY A 63 9.78 -2.98 -4.95
N GLY A 64 8.89 -2.06 -5.28
CA GLY A 64 8.08 -1.33 -4.31
C GLY A 64 6.74 -1.99 -3.98
N GLY A 65 6.40 -3.15 -4.58
CA GLY A 65 5.14 -3.85 -4.34
C GLY A 65 4.42 -4.26 -5.63
N ILE A 66 3.10 -4.23 -5.58
CA ILE A 66 2.23 -4.60 -6.70
C ILE A 66 1.46 -3.34 -7.11
N ALA A 67 1.55 -2.95 -8.38
CA ALA A 67 0.78 -1.85 -8.94
C ALA A 67 -0.35 -2.37 -9.82
N LEU A 68 -1.56 -2.00 -9.47
CA LEU A 68 -2.76 -2.31 -10.21
C LEU A 68 -3.13 -1.14 -11.14
N SER A 69 -3.30 -1.42 -12.44
CA SER A 69 -3.82 -0.41 -13.35
C SER A 69 -5.31 -0.20 -13.08
N LYS A 70 -5.65 1.00 -12.63
CA LYS A 70 -7.01 1.41 -12.28
C LYS A 70 -7.74 2.05 -13.49
N SER A 71 -7.33 1.71 -14.72
CA SER A 71 -8.00 2.18 -15.95
C SER A 71 -9.47 1.77 -15.95
N GLY A 72 -10.33 2.70 -16.37
CA GLY A 72 -11.78 2.52 -16.35
C GLY A 72 -12.47 2.97 -15.05
N MET A 73 -11.73 3.33 -14.01
CA MET A 73 -12.32 3.91 -12.79
C MET A 73 -12.90 5.31 -13.02
N GLU A 74 -12.41 6.03 -14.02
CA GLU A 74 -12.87 7.40 -14.35
C GLU A 74 -14.37 7.45 -14.70
N SER A 75 -14.93 6.35 -15.20
CA SER A 75 -16.35 6.24 -15.54
C SER A 75 -17.25 5.86 -14.37
N LEU A 76 -16.67 5.55 -13.21
CA LEU A 76 -17.39 5.15 -12.02
C LEU A 76 -17.84 6.35 -11.20
N THR A 77 -18.91 6.15 -10.41
CA THR A 77 -19.29 7.10 -9.37
C THR A 77 -18.23 7.17 -8.27
N ASP A 78 -18.07 8.31 -7.60
CA ASP A 78 -17.11 8.49 -6.53
C ASP A 78 -17.28 7.48 -5.39
N ALA A 79 -18.51 7.09 -5.07
CA ALA A 79 -18.79 6.05 -4.10
C ALA A 79 -18.15 4.69 -4.49
N LYS A 80 -18.28 4.28 -5.76
CA LYS A 80 -17.66 3.04 -6.24
C LYS A 80 -16.13 3.14 -6.25
N ARG A 81 -15.58 4.30 -6.64
CA ARG A 81 -14.14 4.56 -6.59
C ARG A 81 -13.63 4.44 -5.17
N LEU A 82 -14.33 5.05 -4.20
CA LEU A 82 -13.97 4.97 -2.78
C LEU A 82 -13.98 3.52 -2.27
N VAL A 83 -15.00 2.73 -2.63
CA VAL A 83 -15.07 1.30 -2.28
C VAL A 83 -13.87 0.54 -2.82
N ILE A 84 -13.49 0.76 -4.08
CA ILE A 84 -12.33 0.10 -4.68
C ILE A 84 -11.04 0.52 -3.97
N LEU A 85 -10.83 1.82 -3.73
CA LEU A 85 -9.62 2.35 -3.10
C LEU A 85 -9.46 1.89 -1.65
N SER A 86 -10.55 1.70 -0.91
CA SER A 86 -10.49 1.25 0.49
C SER A 86 -10.49 -0.27 0.66
N ALA A 87 -10.74 -1.03 -0.41
CA ALA A 87 -10.94 -2.47 -0.34
C ALA A 87 -9.68 -3.23 0.14
N GLY A 88 -8.50 -2.85 -0.33
CA GLY A 88 -7.23 -3.45 0.10
C GLY A 88 -7.02 -3.32 1.60
N CYS A 89 -7.11 -2.09 2.12
CA CYS A 89 -7.01 -1.82 3.56
C CYS A 89 -8.11 -2.56 4.36
N SER A 90 -9.33 -2.64 3.82
CA SER A 90 -10.43 -3.35 4.48
C SER A 90 -10.14 -4.84 4.63
N VAL A 91 -9.60 -5.49 3.59
CA VAL A 91 -9.21 -6.91 3.65
C VAL A 91 -8.10 -7.12 4.69
N ASN A 92 -7.05 -6.30 4.66
CA ASN A 92 -5.98 -6.41 5.65
C ASN A 92 -6.49 -6.23 7.09
N LEU A 93 -7.39 -5.27 7.31
CA LEU A 93 -7.99 -5.03 8.63
C LEU A 93 -8.82 -6.23 9.10
N LEU A 94 -9.63 -6.83 8.22
CA LEU A 94 -10.42 -8.02 8.53
C LEU A 94 -9.53 -9.22 8.86
N VAL A 95 -8.45 -9.43 8.08
CA VAL A 95 -7.47 -10.49 8.35
C VAL A 95 -6.77 -10.26 9.68
N ALA A 96 -6.33 -9.03 9.96
CA ALA A 96 -5.71 -8.69 11.24
C ALA A 96 -6.66 -8.98 12.42
N ALA A 97 -7.91 -8.56 12.34
CA ALA A 97 -8.91 -8.81 13.37
C ALA A 97 -9.15 -10.32 13.59
N ALA A 98 -9.27 -11.10 12.51
CA ALA A 98 -9.43 -12.54 12.57
C ALA A 98 -8.21 -13.22 13.22
N CYS A 99 -6.99 -12.81 12.86
CA CYS A 99 -5.76 -13.33 13.43
C CYS A 99 -5.64 -13.03 14.92
N PHE A 100 -5.95 -11.81 15.35
CA PHE A 100 -5.91 -11.44 16.78
C PHE A 100 -6.99 -12.13 17.61
N ALA A 101 -8.09 -12.55 16.99
CA ALA A 101 -9.10 -13.38 17.66
C ALA A 101 -8.62 -14.83 17.93
N MET A 102 -7.55 -15.28 17.24
CA MET A 102 -6.94 -16.61 17.42
C MET A 102 -5.93 -16.58 18.58
N GLN A 103 -6.43 -16.49 19.81
CA GLN A 103 -5.60 -16.41 21.02
C GLN A 103 -4.63 -17.60 21.14
N GLY A 104 -3.40 -17.32 21.60
CA GLY A 104 -2.39 -18.35 21.82
C GLY A 104 -1.69 -18.88 20.58
N ASN A 105 -1.90 -18.26 19.41
CA ASN A 105 -1.20 -18.59 18.18
C ASN A 105 -0.24 -17.45 17.76
N ASP A 106 1.05 -17.61 18.07
CA ASP A 106 2.07 -16.60 17.80
C ASP A 106 2.19 -16.27 16.30
N THR A 107 2.11 -17.28 15.44
CA THR A 107 2.15 -17.06 13.98
C THR A 107 0.96 -16.24 13.50
N ALA A 108 -0.23 -16.50 14.02
CA ALA A 108 -1.41 -15.70 13.70
C ALA A 108 -1.23 -14.26 14.22
N ALA A 109 -0.71 -14.07 15.44
CA ALA A 109 -0.46 -12.74 15.98
C ALA A 109 0.53 -11.94 15.12
N VAL A 110 1.63 -12.55 14.67
CA VAL A 110 2.59 -11.92 13.75
C VAL A 110 1.93 -11.59 12.42
N PHE A 111 1.16 -12.51 11.84
CA PHE A 111 0.49 -12.27 10.57
C PHE A 111 -0.58 -11.17 10.69
N GLY A 112 -1.30 -11.12 11.81
CA GLY A 112 -2.24 -10.05 12.14
C GLY A 112 -1.55 -8.68 12.21
N ALA A 113 -0.40 -8.62 12.91
CA ALA A 113 0.40 -7.39 13.02
C ALA A 113 0.91 -6.93 11.64
N VAL A 114 1.41 -7.84 10.80
CA VAL A 114 1.84 -7.52 9.43
C VAL A 114 0.70 -6.94 8.60
N ASN A 115 -0.49 -7.57 8.63
CA ASN A 115 -1.66 -7.05 7.91
C ASN A 115 -2.08 -5.67 8.42
N LEU A 116 -2.06 -5.45 9.73
CA LEU A 116 -2.38 -4.15 10.32
C LEU A 116 -1.38 -3.07 9.89
N ILE A 117 -0.09 -3.38 9.88
CA ILE A 117 0.96 -2.48 9.42
C ILE A 117 0.76 -2.10 7.95
N ILE A 118 0.50 -3.09 7.07
CA ILE A 118 0.24 -2.84 5.65
C ILE A 118 -1.01 -1.95 5.47
N CYS A 119 -2.08 -2.22 6.22
CA CYS A 119 -3.28 -1.38 6.21
C CYS A 119 -2.96 0.07 6.61
N ILE A 120 -2.23 0.28 7.71
CA ILE A 120 -1.86 1.61 8.20
C ILE A 120 -1.01 2.35 7.16
N PHE A 121 0.02 1.69 6.59
CA PHE A 121 0.87 2.32 5.58
C PHE A 121 0.09 2.70 4.33
N ASN A 122 -0.76 1.82 3.81
CA ASN A 122 -1.55 2.12 2.62
C ASN A 122 -2.65 3.16 2.87
N ALA A 123 -3.10 3.33 4.12
CA ALA A 123 -4.03 4.40 4.49
C ALA A 123 -3.36 5.78 4.61
N LEU A 124 -2.02 5.86 4.61
CA LEU A 124 -1.32 7.15 4.66
C LEU A 124 -1.51 7.91 3.35
N PRO A 125 -1.77 9.24 3.40
CA PRO A 125 -1.90 10.07 2.20
C PRO A 125 -0.52 10.47 1.64
N ILE A 126 0.31 9.47 1.33
CA ILE A 126 1.70 9.65 0.85
C ILE A 126 1.84 9.03 -0.55
N GLY A 127 2.34 9.79 -1.48
CA GLY A 127 2.72 9.31 -2.80
C GLY A 127 1.57 8.64 -3.56
N TYR A 128 1.74 7.37 -3.87
CA TYR A 128 0.80 6.55 -4.63
C TYR A 128 0.04 5.53 -3.75
N PHE A 129 0.10 5.65 -2.42
CA PHE A 129 -0.69 4.79 -1.54
C PHE A 129 -2.19 5.06 -1.69
N ASP A 130 -3.00 4.08 -1.34
CA ASP A 130 -4.45 4.19 -1.47
C ASP A 130 -5.03 5.38 -0.70
N GLY A 131 -4.48 5.70 0.48
CA GLY A 131 -4.85 6.87 1.27
C GLY A 131 -4.63 8.20 0.52
N ALA A 132 -3.60 8.29 -0.32
CA ALA A 132 -3.37 9.47 -1.15
C ALA A 132 -4.42 9.59 -2.26
N GLU A 133 -4.80 8.49 -2.89
CA GLU A 133 -5.84 8.46 -3.91
C GLU A 133 -7.23 8.72 -3.31
N VAL A 134 -7.51 8.18 -2.11
CA VAL A 134 -8.74 8.48 -1.36
C VAL A 134 -8.80 9.96 -1.00
N LEU A 135 -7.71 10.54 -0.50
CA LEU A 135 -7.65 11.97 -0.20
C LEU A 135 -7.91 12.82 -1.43
N GLU A 136 -7.28 12.50 -2.56
CA GLU A 136 -7.51 13.21 -3.83
C GLU A 136 -8.97 13.12 -4.26
N LEU A 137 -9.56 11.93 -4.22
CA LEU A 137 -10.97 11.71 -4.56
C LEU A 137 -11.90 12.57 -3.69
N LEU A 138 -11.67 12.61 -2.39
CA LEU A 138 -12.47 13.41 -1.46
C LEU A 138 -12.30 14.91 -1.72
N LEU A 139 -11.09 15.37 -2.01
CA LEU A 139 -10.82 16.77 -2.30
C LEU A 139 -11.46 17.24 -3.60
N THR A 140 -11.51 16.38 -4.64
CA THR A 140 -12.13 16.74 -5.92
C THR A 140 -13.63 17.03 -5.82
N GLY A 141 -14.29 16.62 -4.75
CA GLY A 141 -15.66 17.02 -4.43
C GLY A 141 -15.80 18.49 -4.02
N PHE A 142 -14.71 19.15 -3.62
CA PHE A 142 -14.73 20.53 -3.10
C PHE A 142 -13.86 21.50 -3.89
N VAL A 143 -12.81 21.01 -4.54
CA VAL A 143 -11.83 21.84 -5.26
C VAL A 143 -11.52 21.26 -6.64
N SER A 144 -10.86 22.04 -7.49
CA SER A 144 -10.43 21.55 -8.81
C SER A 144 -9.40 20.41 -8.68
N LEU A 145 -9.35 19.49 -9.65
CA LEU A 145 -8.40 18.37 -9.69
C LEU A 145 -6.95 18.85 -9.49
N ARG A 146 -6.55 19.93 -10.19
CA ARG A 146 -5.19 20.51 -10.05
C ARG A 146 -4.90 20.99 -8.62
N THR A 147 -5.92 21.50 -7.92
CA THR A 147 -5.78 21.93 -6.51
C THR A 147 -5.70 20.71 -5.59
N ALA A 148 -6.54 19.70 -5.83
CA ALA A 148 -6.52 18.44 -5.08
C ALA A 148 -5.15 17.75 -5.15
N GLU A 149 -4.57 17.64 -6.35
CA GLU A 149 -3.22 17.08 -6.57
C GLU A 149 -2.14 17.86 -5.79
N LYS A 150 -2.19 19.19 -5.84
CA LYS A 150 -1.24 20.02 -5.07
C LYS A 150 -1.39 19.82 -3.56
N VAL A 151 -2.61 19.82 -3.05
CA VAL A 151 -2.87 19.61 -1.61
C VAL A 151 -2.43 18.22 -1.20
N LYS A 152 -2.74 17.17 -1.96
CA LYS A 152 -2.28 15.80 -1.75
C LYS A 152 -0.75 15.77 -1.63
N LYS A 153 -0.05 16.38 -2.59
CA LYS A 153 1.43 16.40 -2.60
C LYS A 153 2.01 17.12 -1.38
N ILE A 154 1.44 18.25 -0.98
CA ILE A 154 1.89 19.01 0.20
C ILE A 154 1.68 18.17 1.47
N ILE A 155 0.49 17.59 1.66
CA ILE A 155 0.17 16.77 2.84
C ILE A 155 1.08 15.54 2.89
N GLY A 156 1.23 14.84 1.77
CA GLY A 156 2.07 13.65 1.69
C GLY A 156 3.54 13.95 2.00
N THR A 157 4.08 15.06 1.45
CA THR A 157 5.47 15.49 1.74
C THR A 157 5.64 15.86 3.21
N ALA A 158 4.71 16.63 3.76
CA ALA A 158 4.77 17.03 5.17
C ALA A 158 4.74 15.82 6.10
N LEU A 159 3.84 14.86 5.82
CA LEU A 159 3.71 13.63 6.61
C LEU A 159 4.96 12.74 6.50
N ALA A 160 5.51 12.57 5.29
CA ALA A 160 6.74 11.82 5.10
C ALA A 160 7.92 12.45 5.87
N LEU A 161 8.04 13.78 5.87
CA LEU A 161 9.07 14.50 6.64
C LEU A 161 8.87 14.33 8.15
N ILE A 162 7.63 14.36 8.65
CA ILE A 162 7.33 14.15 10.07
C ILE A 162 7.72 12.73 10.49
N ILE A 163 7.36 11.72 9.70
CA ILE A 163 7.72 10.32 9.99
C ILE A 163 9.25 10.18 9.98
N MET A 164 9.93 10.75 8.98
CA MET A 164 11.39 10.71 8.89
C MET A 164 12.05 11.36 10.11
N ALA A 165 11.59 12.55 10.52
CA ALA A 165 12.10 13.22 11.71
C ALA A 165 11.87 12.38 12.98
N GLY A 166 10.70 11.77 13.13
CA GLY A 166 10.38 10.88 14.24
C GLY A 166 11.31 9.66 14.31
N VAL A 167 11.60 9.03 13.16
CA VAL A 167 12.55 7.92 13.06
C VAL A 167 13.96 8.35 13.48
N ILE A 168 14.43 9.51 13.00
CA ILE A 168 15.77 10.04 13.36
C ILE A 168 15.85 10.29 14.87
N VAL A 169 14.84 10.96 15.45
CA VAL A 169 14.79 11.24 16.90
C VAL A 169 14.81 9.94 17.71
N TYR A 170 14.00 8.96 17.30
CA TYR A 170 13.97 7.65 17.95
C TYR A 170 15.34 6.97 17.95
N CYS A 171 16.02 6.92 16.79
CA CYS A 171 17.35 6.34 16.66
C CYS A 171 18.39 7.04 17.55
N VAL A 172 18.34 8.38 17.60
CA VAL A 172 19.27 9.17 18.46
C VAL A 172 19.01 8.91 19.93
N MET A 173 17.75 8.84 20.35
CA MET A 173 17.39 8.67 21.77
C MET A 173 17.65 7.25 22.28
N CYS A 174 17.43 6.22 21.46
CA CYS A 174 17.62 4.84 21.86
C CYS A 174 19.08 4.38 21.74
N GLY A 175 19.98 5.20 21.19
CA GLY A 175 21.41 4.84 21.03
C GLY A 175 21.63 3.63 20.11
N GLU A 176 20.59 3.19 19.43
CA GLU A 176 20.64 2.09 18.50
C GLU A 176 21.23 2.54 17.17
N SER A 177 22.15 1.75 16.62
CA SER A 177 22.50 1.87 15.21
C SER A 177 21.20 1.76 14.43
N VAL A 178 20.92 2.76 13.58
CA VAL A 178 19.73 2.83 12.71
C VAL A 178 19.44 1.44 12.18
N SER A 179 18.35 0.83 12.65
CA SER A 179 17.96 -0.47 12.13
C SER A 179 17.86 -0.34 10.62
N LEU A 180 18.54 -1.21 9.90
CA LEU A 180 18.55 -1.20 8.43
C LEU A 180 17.11 -1.14 7.88
N SER A 181 16.16 -1.74 8.60
CA SER A 181 14.74 -1.71 8.32
C SER A 181 14.13 -0.31 8.34
N LEU A 182 14.48 0.53 9.33
CA LEU A 182 14.01 1.92 9.44
C LEU A 182 14.58 2.78 8.30
N PHE A 183 15.84 2.56 7.94
CA PHE A 183 16.44 3.23 6.79
C PHE A 183 15.70 2.90 5.49
N PHE A 184 15.33 1.63 5.26
CA PHE A 184 14.56 1.23 4.09
C PHE A 184 13.14 1.81 4.09
N VAL A 185 12.47 1.90 5.25
CA VAL A 185 11.15 2.55 5.35
C VAL A 185 11.24 4.02 4.94
N VAL A 186 12.25 4.75 5.43
CA VAL A 186 12.46 6.15 5.07
C VAL A 186 12.76 6.31 3.57
N LEU A 187 13.65 5.48 3.02
CA LEU A 187 13.93 5.47 1.58
C LEU A 187 12.68 5.19 0.75
N PHE A 188 11.86 4.23 1.16
CA PHE A 188 10.63 3.87 0.48
C PHE A 188 9.61 5.03 0.48
N LEU A 189 9.45 5.72 1.62
CA LEU A 189 8.57 6.88 1.73
C LEU A 189 9.04 8.04 0.86
N ILE A 190 10.35 8.30 0.81
CA ILE A 190 10.94 9.34 -0.06
C ILE A 190 10.72 8.97 -1.52
N GLN A 191 10.98 7.73 -1.91
CA GLN A 191 10.79 7.26 -3.28
C GLN A 191 9.31 7.34 -3.70
N ALA A 192 8.39 6.92 -2.84
CA ALA A 192 6.96 7.02 -3.08
C ALA A 192 6.52 8.45 -3.36
N GLN A 193 7.11 9.42 -2.66
CA GLN A 193 6.76 10.82 -2.80
C GLN A 193 7.42 11.49 -4.02
N LEU A 194 8.60 11.02 -4.46
CA LEU A 194 9.30 11.58 -5.62
C LEU A 194 8.69 11.12 -6.96
N VAL A 195 8.07 9.95 -6.99
CA VAL A 195 7.47 9.35 -8.20
C VAL A 195 6.02 9.85 -8.40
N SER A 196 5.36 10.36 -7.38
CA SER A 196 4.01 10.97 -7.43
C SER A 196 4.09 12.43 -7.87
#